data_8df46a8836a81e022ae030f5e7d53eb4
#
_entry.id   8df46a8836a81e022ae030f5e7d53eb4
#
_cell.length_a   1.000
_cell.length_b   1.000
_cell.length_c   1.000
_cell.angle_alpha   90.00
_cell.angle_beta   90.00
_cell.angle_gamma   90.00
#
_symmetry.space_group_name_H-M   'P 1'
#
loop_
_entity.id
_entity.type
_entity.pdbx_description
1 polymer ?
#
loop_
_entity_poly.entity_id
_entity_poly.type
_entity_poly.pdbx_seq_one_letter_code
_entity_poly.pdbx_strand_id
1 'polypeptide(L)'
;MFKTIRNAFKVKELRGKILYTFMMLVVIRFGCQLPIPGIETSFFANWFAKQTTDVFGFFNAMTGGSFSSMSIFALSITPYITSSIIIQLLTIAIPKLEEMQKDGEEGRKKIQEYTRYTTVGLALLESSAMAIGFGRQGLLLDYNAWNVIIAIVTMTTGSALLMWIGEQITDKGVGNGISIVLLFNILSSVPDDMRSLYYRFIFGQSFATMAVAVLLIVVVLIAMVVFVVVLNDAERRIPVQYSKKMVGRKMVGGQASNIPLKVNTAGVMPVIFASSIMSFPVVIAQFFTVDYSSIGGKILTMLNSGSWCKPSQPIYSVGLIIYIVLLFVFAYFYTSITFNPLEVANNMKKQGGFIPGIRPGKPTSDYLNKILNYIVFIGAVGLTIVAIVPILASGLLDVSRISFSGTSLIIIVGVVLETIKAVESQMLVRYYKGF
;
A
#
# COMPACT_ATOMS: atom_id res chain seq x y z
N MET A 1 10.84 14.08 14.79
CA MET A 1 9.66 14.30 13.94
C MET A 1 9.09 15.72 14.04
N PHE A 2 8.56 16.21 15.19
CA PHE A 2 7.99 17.57 15.28
C PHE A 2 8.99 18.70 14.97
N LYS A 3 10.25 18.56 15.39
CA LYS A 3 11.32 19.54 15.04
C LYS A 3 11.58 19.57 13.53
N THR A 4 11.59 18.41 12.86
CA THR A 4 11.80 18.27 11.42
C THR A 4 10.70 18.98 10.64
N ILE A 5 9.44 18.70 10.98
CA ILE A 5 8.27 19.33 10.33
C ILE A 5 8.31 20.85 10.54
N ARG A 6 8.54 21.31 11.78
CA ARG A 6 8.64 22.76 12.08
C ARG A 6 9.77 23.45 11.28
N ASN A 7 10.91 22.80 11.13
CA ASN A 7 12.02 23.32 10.36
C ASN A 7 11.74 23.30 8.85
N ALA A 8 11.03 22.28 8.35
CA ALA A 8 10.58 22.20 6.96
C ALA A 8 9.71 23.40 6.57
N PHE A 9 8.79 23.83 7.45
CA PHE A 9 7.95 25.00 7.20
C PHE A 9 8.72 26.33 7.16
N LYS A 10 9.91 26.40 7.75
CA LYS A 10 10.78 27.59 7.68
C LYS A 10 11.46 27.76 6.32
N VAL A 11 11.63 26.68 5.57
CA VAL A 11 12.25 26.69 4.24
C VAL A 11 11.18 27.00 3.19
N LYS A 12 11.26 28.16 2.54
CA LYS A 12 10.23 28.67 1.60
C LYS A 12 9.83 27.69 0.50
N GLU A 13 10.81 26.99 -0.09
CA GLU A 13 10.55 26.03 -1.18
C GLU A 13 9.84 24.77 -0.65
N LEU A 14 10.30 24.24 0.49
CA LEU A 14 9.71 23.05 1.08
C LEU A 14 8.29 23.32 1.59
N ARG A 15 8.07 24.53 2.14
CA ARG A 15 6.73 25.00 2.47
C ARG A 15 5.81 25.05 1.24
N GLY A 16 6.32 25.53 0.10
CA GLY A 16 5.56 25.53 -1.16
C GLY A 16 5.16 24.12 -1.59
N LYS A 17 6.07 23.16 -1.52
CA LYS A 17 5.81 21.75 -1.84
C LYS A 17 4.77 21.11 -0.91
N ILE A 18 4.88 21.38 0.40
CA ILE A 18 3.91 20.87 1.41
C ILE A 18 2.52 21.47 1.16
N LEU A 19 2.43 22.78 0.91
CA LEU A 19 1.16 23.45 0.60
C LEU A 19 0.55 22.93 -0.71
N TYR A 20 1.37 22.69 -1.73
CA TYR A 20 0.91 22.09 -2.98
C TYR A 20 0.32 20.69 -2.76
N THR A 21 1.02 19.83 -2.01
CA THR A 21 0.52 18.50 -1.64
C THR A 21 -0.82 18.61 -0.90
N PHE A 22 -0.92 19.49 0.09
CA PHE A 22 -2.16 19.70 0.84
C PHE A 22 -3.31 20.18 -0.05
N MET A 23 -3.05 21.14 -0.94
CA MET A 23 -4.05 21.63 -1.90
C MET A 23 -4.57 20.50 -2.80
N MET A 24 -3.68 19.65 -3.32
CA MET A 24 -4.08 18.49 -4.14
C MET A 24 -4.91 17.48 -3.34
N LEU A 25 -4.62 17.26 -2.06
CA LEU A 25 -5.43 16.40 -1.19
C LEU A 25 -6.84 16.96 -0.97
N VAL A 26 -6.97 18.28 -0.85
CA VAL A 26 -8.30 18.94 -0.77
C VAL A 26 -9.10 18.73 -2.06
N VAL A 27 -8.46 18.86 -3.23
CA VAL A 27 -9.10 18.57 -4.54
C VAL A 27 -9.57 17.13 -4.62
N ILE A 28 -8.75 16.16 -4.18
CA ILE A 28 -9.14 14.75 -4.12
C ILE A 28 -10.36 14.58 -3.22
N ARG A 29 -10.35 15.16 -2.02
CA ARG A 29 -11.48 15.01 -1.09
C ARG A 29 -12.77 15.61 -1.64
N PHE A 30 -12.67 16.74 -2.33
CA PHE A 30 -13.82 17.33 -3.03
C PHE A 30 -14.38 16.38 -4.09
N GLY A 31 -13.54 15.80 -4.93
CA GLY A 31 -13.97 14.82 -5.94
C GLY A 31 -14.57 13.53 -5.36
N CYS A 32 -14.13 13.11 -4.16
CA CYS A 32 -14.73 11.98 -3.45
C CYS A 32 -16.19 12.22 -3.00
N GLN A 33 -16.64 13.46 -2.96
CA GLN A 33 -18.02 13.82 -2.57
C GLN A 33 -18.94 14.04 -3.79
N LEU A 34 -18.37 14.12 -5.01
CA LEU A 34 -19.16 14.32 -6.22
C LEU A 34 -19.71 12.99 -6.73
N PRO A 35 -21.04 12.76 -6.69
CA PRO A 35 -21.60 11.52 -7.20
C PRO A 35 -21.53 11.46 -8.72
N ILE A 36 -21.48 10.24 -9.25
CA ILE A 36 -21.53 10.01 -10.69
C ILE A 36 -22.92 10.39 -11.21
N PRO A 37 -23.03 11.13 -12.32
CA PRO A 37 -24.33 11.51 -12.89
C PRO A 37 -25.20 10.28 -13.25
N GLY A 38 -26.49 10.33 -12.91
CA GLY A 38 -27.44 9.26 -13.24
C GLY A 38 -27.40 8.03 -12.33
N ILE A 39 -26.66 8.10 -11.21
CA ILE A 39 -26.60 7.02 -10.21
C ILE A 39 -27.44 7.35 -8.99
N GLU A 40 -28.17 6.35 -8.48
CA GLU A 40 -28.85 6.43 -7.20
C GLU A 40 -27.92 6.02 -6.06
N THR A 41 -27.34 7.01 -5.40
CA THR A 41 -26.36 6.80 -4.32
C THR A 41 -26.97 6.08 -3.11
N SER A 42 -28.26 6.30 -2.83
CA SER A 42 -28.98 5.66 -1.73
C SER A 42 -29.12 4.14 -1.92
N PHE A 43 -29.32 3.68 -3.14
CA PHE A 43 -29.37 2.25 -3.47
C PHE A 43 -28.05 1.57 -3.14
N PHE A 44 -26.94 2.14 -3.62
CA PHE A 44 -25.64 1.52 -3.42
C PHE A 44 -25.19 1.58 -1.95
N ALA A 45 -25.45 2.68 -1.26
CA ALA A 45 -25.17 2.80 0.18
C ALA A 45 -25.96 1.76 1.00
N ASN A 46 -27.24 1.54 0.68
CA ASN A 46 -28.07 0.52 1.32
C ASN A 46 -27.62 -0.90 0.96
N TRP A 47 -27.26 -1.15 -0.30
CA TRP A 47 -26.68 -2.42 -0.73
C TRP A 47 -25.38 -2.70 0.01
N PHE A 48 -24.47 -1.72 0.02
CA PHE A 48 -23.20 -1.80 0.73
C PHE A 48 -23.41 -2.03 2.24
N ALA A 49 -24.42 -1.39 2.83
CA ALA A 49 -24.75 -1.56 4.24
C ALA A 49 -25.25 -2.98 4.59
N LYS A 50 -25.88 -3.66 3.65
CA LYS A 50 -26.36 -5.06 3.82
C LYS A 50 -25.29 -6.10 3.58
N GLN A 51 -24.21 -5.74 2.86
CA GLN A 51 -23.08 -6.65 2.63
C GLN A 51 -22.23 -6.75 3.89
N THR A 52 -22.12 -7.94 4.43
CA THR A 52 -21.35 -8.25 5.64
C THR A 52 -19.89 -8.62 5.34
N THR A 53 -19.47 -8.46 4.08
CA THR A 53 -18.15 -8.89 3.62
C THR A 53 -17.08 -7.81 3.84
N ASP A 54 -16.04 -8.12 4.62
CA ASP A 54 -14.95 -7.19 4.96
C ASP A 54 -14.09 -6.78 3.74
N VAL A 55 -14.15 -7.54 2.63
CA VAL A 55 -13.47 -7.18 1.36
C VAL A 55 -13.90 -5.80 0.87
N PHE A 56 -15.20 -5.52 0.92
CA PHE A 56 -15.71 -4.20 0.52
C PHE A 56 -15.35 -3.12 1.53
N GLY A 57 -15.28 -3.45 2.82
CA GLY A 57 -14.82 -2.54 3.85
C GLY A 57 -13.39 -2.07 3.57
N PHE A 58 -12.48 -3.00 3.27
CA PHE A 58 -11.10 -2.68 2.89
C PHE A 58 -11.03 -1.86 1.61
N PHE A 59 -11.77 -2.24 0.57
CA PHE A 59 -11.83 -1.49 -0.68
C PHE A 59 -12.37 -0.08 -0.47
N ASN A 60 -13.43 0.06 0.30
CA ASN A 60 -14.02 1.37 0.65
C ASN A 60 -13.06 2.23 1.47
N ALA A 61 -12.26 1.63 2.37
CA ALA A 61 -11.21 2.35 3.10
C ALA A 61 -10.11 2.86 2.17
N MET A 62 -9.63 2.04 1.23
CA MET A 62 -8.62 2.45 0.23
C MET A 62 -9.14 3.56 -0.70
N THR A 63 -10.45 3.60 -0.95
CA THR A 63 -11.09 4.65 -1.78
C THR A 63 -11.52 5.87 -0.98
N GLY A 64 -11.35 5.86 0.36
CA GLY A 64 -11.74 6.97 1.23
C GLY A 64 -13.23 7.21 1.31
N GLY A 65 -14.06 6.15 1.19
CA GLY A 65 -15.51 6.23 1.20
C GLY A 65 -16.13 6.51 -0.18
N SER A 66 -15.30 6.77 -1.20
CA SER A 66 -15.76 7.08 -2.56
C SER A 66 -16.50 5.91 -3.21
N PHE A 67 -16.14 4.68 -2.87
CA PHE A 67 -16.78 3.48 -3.36
C PHE A 67 -18.22 3.37 -2.85
N SER A 68 -18.45 3.52 -1.56
CA SER A 68 -19.79 3.42 -0.96
C SER A 68 -20.72 4.57 -1.37
N SER A 69 -20.18 5.73 -1.68
CA SER A 69 -20.94 6.89 -2.18
C SER A 69 -21.06 6.94 -3.70
N MET A 70 -20.45 5.98 -4.43
CA MET A 70 -20.41 5.97 -5.91
C MET A 70 -20.02 7.32 -6.49
N SER A 71 -18.94 7.89 -5.98
CA SER A 71 -18.42 9.16 -6.45
C SER A 71 -17.61 9.00 -7.73
N ILE A 72 -17.21 10.11 -8.36
CA ILE A 72 -16.35 10.13 -9.54
C ILE A 72 -15.07 9.33 -9.29
N PHE A 73 -14.56 9.32 -8.05
CA PHE A 73 -13.39 8.57 -7.63
C PHE A 73 -13.70 7.18 -7.03
N ALA A 74 -14.83 6.57 -7.40
CA ALA A 74 -15.23 5.26 -6.88
C ALA A 74 -14.17 4.15 -7.07
N LEU A 75 -13.46 4.13 -8.20
CA LEU A 75 -12.35 3.20 -8.44
C LEU A 75 -11.05 3.61 -7.73
N SER A 76 -10.96 4.87 -7.29
CA SER A 76 -9.75 5.44 -6.66
C SER A 76 -8.48 5.20 -7.49
N ILE A 77 -7.37 4.94 -6.81
CA ILE A 77 -6.04 4.62 -7.37
C ILE A 77 -5.86 3.11 -7.62
N THR A 78 -6.85 2.28 -7.29
CA THR A 78 -6.76 0.81 -7.38
C THR A 78 -6.33 0.31 -8.75
N PRO A 79 -6.89 0.79 -9.89
CA PRO A 79 -6.44 0.35 -11.22
C PRO A 79 -4.95 0.65 -11.48
N TYR A 80 -4.45 1.77 -10.94
CA TYR A 80 -3.02 2.11 -11.06
C TYR A 80 -2.14 1.17 -10.24
N ILE A 81 -2.54 0.84 -9.01
CA ILE A 81 -1.77 -0.09 -8.16
C ILE A 81 -1.70 -1.45 -8.85
N THR A 82 -2.84 -1.97 -9.30
CA THR A 82 -2.91 -3.25 -10.01
C THR A 82 -2.06 -3.23 -11.29
N SER A 83 -2.14 -2.16 -12.07
CA SER A 83 -1.33 -1.96 -13.28
C SER A 83 0.17 -1.94 -12.97
N SER A 84 0.57 -1.20 -11.94
CA SER A 84 1.97 -1.13 -11.51
C SER A 84 2.49 -2.50 -11.09
N ILE A 85 1.68 -3.30 -10.39
CA ILE A 85 2.01 -4.67 -10.03
C ILE A 85 2.20 -5.54 -11.29
N ILE A 86 1.25 -5.49 -12.22
CA ILE A 86 1.30 -6.26 -13.47
C ILE A 86 2.56 -5.91 -14.25
N ILE A 87 2.84 -4.63 -14.44
CA ILE A 87 4.03 -4.18 -15.18
C ILE A 87 5.32 -4.60 -14.46
N GLN A 88 5.40 -4.50 -13.13
CA GLN A 88 6.55 -4.98 -12.36
C GLN A 88 6.76 -6.50 -12.51
N LEU A 89 5.69 -7.29 -12.53
CA LEU A 89 5.79 -8.73 -12.79
C LEU A 89 6.26 -9.01 -14.23
N LEU A 90 5.72 -8.26 -15.19
CA LEU A 90 6.11 -8.39 -16.60
C LEU A 90 7.56 -7.96 -16.86
N THR A 91 8.12 -7.01 -16.11
CA THR A 91 9.55 -6.65 -16.25
C THR A 91 10.49 -7.78 -15.88
N ILE A 92 10.05 -8.76 -15.10
CA ILE A 92 10.84 -9.96 -14.79
C ILE A 92 10.64 -11.04 -15.84
N ALA A 93 9.40 -11.16 -16.34
CA ALA A 93 9.04 -12.20 -17.29
C ALA A 93 9.50 -11.89 -18.73
N ILE A 94 9.59 -10.60 -19.09
CA ILE A 94 9.88 -10.15 -20.45
C ILE A 94 11.27 -9.48 -20.49
N PRO A 95 12.29 -10.09 -21.13
CA PRO A 95 13.66 -9.56 -21.17
C PRO A 95 13.76 -8.13 -21.70
N LYS A 96 12.93 -7.75 -22.67
CA LYS A 96 12.88 -6.41 -23.24
C LYS A 96 12.48 -5.34 -22.21
N LEU A 97 11.56 -5.65 -21.30
CA LEU A 97 11.15 -4.75 -20.21
C LEU A 97 12.22 -4.69 -19.11
N GLU A 98 12.92 -5.80 -18.87
CA GLU A 98 14.05 -5.84 -17.92
C GLU A 98 15.21 -4.95 -18.44
N GLU A 99 15.54 -5.01 -19.74
CA GLU A 99 16.52 -4.12 -20.35
C GLU A 99 16.12 -2.65 -20.20
N MET A 100 14.86 -2.31 -20.52
CA MET A 100 14.34 -0.95 -20.32
C MET A 100 14.47 -0.48 -18.87
N GLN A 101 14.26 -1.35 -17.89
CA GLN A 101 14.42 -0.99 -16.47
C GLN A 101 15.88 -0.67 -16.12
N LYS A 102 16.85 -1.30 -16.81
CA LYS A 102 18.29 -1.08 -16.66
C LYS A 102 18.80 0.14 -17.41
N ASP A 103 18.09 0.63 -18.43
CA ASP A 103 18.45 1.79 -19.27
C ASP A 103 18.36 3.17 -18.55
N GLY A 104 18.21 3.18 -17.22
CA GLY A 104 18.23 4.40 -16.43
C GLY A 104 16.92 5.19 -16.50
N GLU A 105 17.00 6.54 -16.62
CA GLU A 105 15.81 7.40 -16.55
C GLU A 105 14.89 7.27 -17.77
N GLU A 106 15.41 7.10 -18.96
CA GLU A 106 14.59 6.99 -20.18
C GLU A 106 13.78 5.69 -20.20
N GLY A 107 14.40 4.57 -19.82
CA GLY A 107 13.71 3.31 -19.72
C GLY A 107 12.62 3.32 -18.64
N ARG A 108 12.89 3.92 -17.47
CA ARG A 108 11.89 4.09 -16.40
C ARG A 108 10.70 4.93 -16.84
N LYS A 109 10.91 6.00 -17.61
CA LYS A 109 9.82 6.82 -18.16
C LYS A 109 8.92 6.00 -19.09
N LYS A 110 9.49 5.17 -19.97
CA LYS A 110 8.71 4.27 -20.83
C LYS A 110 7.91 3.24 -20.05
N ILE A 111 8.50 2.63 -19.02
CA ILE A 111 7.79 1.70 -18.13
C ILE A 111 6.62 2.42 -17.43
N GLN A 112 6.80 3.67 -17.01
CA GLN A 112 5.74 4.48 -16.42
C GLN A 112 4.62 4.80 -17.43
N GLU A 113 4.95 5.07 -18.68
CA GLU A 113 3.94 5.23 -19.75
C GLU A 113 3.13 3.96 -19.97
N TYR A 114 3.77 2.79 -20.04
CA TYR A 114 3.05 1.52 -20.13
C TYR A 114 2.13 1.30 -18.91
N THR A 115 2.59 1.64 -17.71
CA THR A 115 1.77 1.58 -16.51
C THR A 115 0.54 2.48 -16.63
N ARG A 116 0.66 3.71 -17.17
CA ARG A 116 -0.47 4.62 -17.40
C ARG A 116 -1.48 4.04 -18.38
N TYR A 117 -1.04 3.52 -19.54
CA TYR A 117 -1.93 2.92 -20.53
C TYR A 117 -2.67 1.70 -19.95
N THR A 118 -1.94 0.83 -19.25
CA THR A 118 -2.53 -0.34 -18.58
C THR A 118 -3.53 0.09 -17.50
N THR A 119 -3.24 1.16 -16.76
CA THR A 119 -4.15 1.73 -15.75
C THR A 119 -5.48 2.17 -16.36
N VAL A 120 -5.43 2.92 -17.46
CA VAL A 120 -6.67 3.36 -18.15
C VAL A 120 -7.45 2.16 -18.70
N GLY A 121 -6.75 1.18 -19.27
CA GLY A 121 -7.37 -0.07 -19.74
C GLY A 121 -8.05 -0.86 -18.62
N LEU A 122 -7.38 -1.03 -17.48
CA LEU A 122 -7.96 -1.70 -16.30
C LEU A 122 -9.11 -0.89 -15.70
N ALA A 123 -8.99 0.44 -15.59
CA ALA A 123 -10.06 1.30 -15.10
C ALA A 123 -11.30 1.20 -15.99
N LEU A 124 -11.13 1.09 -17.31
CA LEU A 124 -12.22 0.91 -18.25
C LEU A 124 -12.89 -0.46 -18.10
N LEU A 125 -12.13 -1.53 -17.86
CA LEU A 125 -12.65 -2.86 -17.58
C LEU A 125 -13.44 -2.89 -16.26
N GLU A 126 -12.84 -2.37 -15.17
CA GLU A 126 -13.46 -2.32 -13.85
C GLU A 126 -14.73 -1.46 -13.85
N SER A 127 -14.70 -0.27 -14.46
CA SER A 127 -15.86 0.61 -14.55
C SER A 127 -16.98 0.00 -15.40
N SER A 128 -16.64 -0.70 -16.49
CA SER A 128 -17.63 -1.40 -17.33
C SER A 128 -18.29 -2.54 -16.55
N ALA A 129 -17.50 -3.32 -15.83
CA ALA A 129 -18.01 -4.38 -14.98
C ALA A 129 -18.95 -3.84 -13.89
N MET A 130 -18.58 -2.75 -13.22
CA MET A 130 -19.43 -2.11 -12.20
C MET A 130 -20.71 -1.51 -12.78
N ALA A 131 -20.61 -0.73 -13.85
CA ALA A 131 -21.77 -0.07 -14.46
C ALA A 131 -22.79 -1.06 -15.02
N ILE A 132 -22.33 -2.17 -15.62
CA ILE A 132 -23.23 -3.22 -16.16
C ILE A 132 -23.74 -4.12 -15.03
N GLY A 133 -22.87 -4.56 -14.13
CA GLY A 133 -23.19 -5.50 -13.06
C GLY A 133 -24.20 -4.92 -12.07
N PHE A 134 -23.93 -3.74 -11.53
CA PHE A 134 -24.83 -3.08 -10.58
C PHE A 134 -25.92 -2.26 -11.25
N GLY A 135 -25.71 -1.79 -12.48
CA GLY A 135 -26.71 -1.02 -13.23
C GLY A 135 -28.05 -1.75 -13.38
N ARG A 136 -27.99 -3.06 -13.64
CA ARG A 136 -29.17 -3.93 -13.72
C ARG A 136 -29.88 -4.16 -12.38
N GLN A 137 -29.16 -3.98 -11.26
CA GLN A 137 -29.71 -4.18 -9.92
C GLN A 137 -30.38 -2.92 -9.34
N GLY A 138 -30.39 -1.80 -10.08
CA GLY A 138 -31.01 -0.55 -9.64
C GLY A 138 -29.99 0.55 -9.23
N LEU A 139 -28.71 0.40 -9.55
CA LEU A 139 -27.71 1.44 -9.32
C LEU A 139 -27.96 2.67 -10.20
N LEU A 140 -28.38 2.45 -11.45
CA LEU A 140 -28.73 3.53 -12.38
C LEU A 140 -30.19 3.88 -12.24
N LEU A 141 -30.51 5.17 -12.16
CA LEU A 141 -31.90 5.67 -12.12
C LEU A 141 -32.70 5.16 -13.33
N ASP A 142 -32.10 5.23 -14.52
CA ASP A 142 -32.61 4.64 -15.75
C ASP A 142 -31.51 3.78 -16.37
N TYR A 143 -31.75 2.47 -16.49
CA TYR A 143 -30.82 1.55 -17.15
C TYR A 143 -30.94 1.71 -18.68
N ASN A 144 -30.22 2.72 -19.20
CA ASN A 144 -30.11 2.98 -20.63
C ASN A 144 -28.65 2.91 -21.05
N ALA A 145 -28.39 2.52 -22.30
CA ALA A 145 -27.01 2.44 -22.83
C ALA A 145 -26.25 3.76 -22.66
N TRP A 146 -26.94 4.90 -22.78
CA TRP A 146 -26.32 6.21 -22.59
C TRP A 146 -25.85 6.45 -21.16
N ASN A 147 -26.67 6.14 -20.15
CA ASN A 147 -26.34 6.28 -18.75
C ASN A 147 -25.23 5.31 -18.32
N VAL A 148 -25.17 4.09 -18.86
CA VAL A 148 -24.09 3.13 -18.66
C VAL A 148 -22.78 3.70 -19.21
N ILE A 149 -22.77 4.26 -20.42
CA ILE A 149 -21.58 4.88 -21.02
C ILE A 149 -21.10 6.07 -20.19
N ILE A 150 -22.00 6.94 -19.73
CA ILE A 150 -21.66 8.08 -18.88
C ILE A 150 -20.99 7.58 -17.58
N ALA A 151 -21.54 6.57 -16.92
CA ALA A 151 -20.98 6.01 -15.70
C ALA A 151 -19.58 5.43 -15.93
N ILE A 152 -19.39 4.65 -17.02
CA ILE A 152 -18.09 4.07 -17.39
C ILE A 152 -17.06 5.17 -17.64
N VAL A 153 -17.38 6.15 -18.46
CA VAL A 153 -16.46 7.25 -18.81
C VAL A 153 -16.13 8.07 -17.57
N THR A 154 -17.11 8.37 -16.73
CA THR A 154 -16.89 9.16 -15.51
C THR A 154 -15.96 8.45 -14.52
N MET A 155 -16.19 7.16 -14.23
CA MET A 155 -15.33 6.38 -13.33
C MET A 155 -13.91 6.21 -13.88
N THR A 156 -13.80 5.92 -15.18
CA THR A 156 -12.49 5.77 -15.85
C THR A 156 -11.68 7.08 -15.81
N THR A 157 -12.36 8.19 -16.14
CA THR A 157 -11.75 9.52 -16.10
C THR A 157 -11.35 9.92 -14.68
N GLY A 158 -12.19 9.58 -13.70
CA GLY A 158 -11.89 9.81 -12.28
C GLY A 158 -10.62 9.10 -11.82
N SER A 159 -10.47 7.82 -12.16
CA SER A 159 -9.27 7.05 -11.84
C SER A 159 -8.02 7.60 -12.55
N ALA A 160 -8.13 7.95 -13.83
CA ALA A 160 -7.04 8.57 -14.59
C ALA A 160 -6.63 9.94 -14.00
N LEU A 161 -7.60 10.75 -13.55
CA LEU A 161 -7.35 12.02 -12.89
C LEU A 161 -6.64 11.84 -11.56
N LEU A 162 -7.04 10.86 -10.75
CA LEU A 162 -6.35 10.55 -9.49
C LEU A 162 -4.91 10.07 -9.70
N MET A 163 -4.68 9.23 -10.71
CA MET A 163 -3.33 8.84 -11.11
C MET A 163 -2.49 10.07 -11.46
N TRP A 164 -3.01 10.97 -12.30
CA TRP A 164 -2.33 12.20 -12.68
C TRP A 164 -2.04 13.11 -11.47
N ILE A 165 -3.00 13.28 -10.56
CA ILE A 165 -2.81 14.05 -9.32
C ILE A 165 -1.70 13.42 -8.46
N GLY A 166 -1.68 12.09 -8.32
CA GLY A 166 -0.64 11.37 -7.59
C GLY A 166 0.75 11.61 -8.18
N GLU A 167 0.89 11.59 -9.50
CA GLU A 167 2.14 11.92 -10.19
C GLU A 167 2.53 13.38 -10.00
N GLN A 168 1.59 14.33 -10.10
CA GLN A 168 1.86 15.76 -9.82
C GLN A 168 2.34 15.99 -8.38
N ILE A 169 1.80 15.26 -7.40
CA ILE A 169 2.28 15.33 -6.02
C ILE A 169 3.72 14.78 -5.93
N THR A 170 4.04 13.71 -6.65
CA THR A 170 5.40 13.15 -6.67
C THR A 170 6.40 14.13 -7.28
N ASP A 171 6.04 14.79 -8.36
CA ASP A 171 6.93 15.71 -9.10
C ASP A 171 7.10 17.06 -8.38
N LYS A 172 6.01 17.66 -7.93
CA LYS A 172 5.97 19.05 -7.41
C LYS A 172 5.75 19.13 -5.89
N GLY A 173 5.36 18.04 -5.26
CA GLY A 173 5.07 17.97 -3.84
C GLY A 173 6.20 17.35 -3.02
N VAL A 174 5.81 16.59 -2.00
CA VAL A 174 6.71 15.92 -1.06
C VAL A 174 6.43 14.42 -1.07
N GLY A 175 7.48 13.59 -1.18
CA GLY A 175 7.38 12.14 -1.11
C GLY A 175 6.70 11.50 -2.33
N ASN A 176 6.24 10.26 -2.16
CA ASN A 176 5.52 9.52 -3.20
C ASN A 176 4.03 9.90 -3.18
N GLY A 177 3.56 10.62 -4.20
CA GLY A 177 2.21 11.16 -4.25
C GLY A 177 1.12 10.09 -4.22
N ILE A 178 1.34 8.95 -4.88
CA ILE A 178 0.39 7.83 -4.90
C ILE A 178 0.22 7.22 -3.50
N SER A 179 1.32 7.03 -2.79
CA SER A 179 1.30 6.55 -1.41
C SER A 179 0.60 7.55 -0.47
N ILE A 180 0.81 8.85 -0.69
CA ILE A 180 0.16 9.92 0.09
C ILE A 180 -1.35 9.96 -0.17
N VAL A 181 -1.79 9.78 -1.40
CA VAL A 181 -3.23 9.67 -1.72
C VAL A 181 -3.86 8.48 -1.03
N LEU A 182 -3.21 7.31 -1.07
CA LEU A 182 -3.65 6.13 -0.33
C LEU A 182 -3.74 6.38 1.18
N LEU A 183 -2.70 6.96 1.76
CA LEU A 183 -2.67 7.34 3.17
C LEU A 183 -3.87 8.23 3.52
N PHE A 184 -4.11 9.27 2.71
CA PHE A 184 -5.18 10.22 2.94
C PHE A 184 -6.57 9.58 2.84
N ASN A 185 -6.77 8.71 1.85
CA ASN A 185 -8.01 7.96 1.69
C ASN A 185 -8.27 7.07 2.91
N ILE A 186 -7.28 6.30 3.36
CA ILE A 186 -7.41 5.45 4.54
C ILE A 186 -7.68 6.30 5.81
N LEU A 187 -6.98 7.42 5.97
CA LEU A 187 -7.19 8.32 7.11
C LEU A 187 -8.62 8.91 7.13
N SER A 188 -9.22 9.10 5.97
CA SER A 188 -10.57 9.66 5.88
C SER A 188 -11.68 8.69 6.33
N SER A 189 -11.42 7.39 6.39
CA SER A 189 -12.34 6.38 6.93
C SER A 189 -12.20 6.16 8.45
N VAL A 190 -11.11 6.65 9.05
CA VAL A 190 -10.83 6.52 10.48
C VAL A 190 -11.97 7.06 11.39
N PRO A 191 -12.60 8.22 11.11
CA PRO A 191 -13.70 8.72 11.93
C PRO A 191 -14.91 7.76 11.96
N ASP A 192 -15.24 7.13 10.83
CA ASP A 192 -16.35 6.17 10.74
C ASP A 192 -16.04 4.88 11.49
N ASP A 193 -14.79 4.45 11.47
CA ASP A 193 -14.33 3.31 12.25
C ASP A 193 -14.39 3.59 13.74
N MET A 194 -13.94 4.76 14.18
CA MET A 194 -14.04 5.19 15.58
C MET A 194 -15.50 5.24 16.03
N ARG A 195 -16.40 5.73 15.18
CA ARG A 195 -17.85 5.75 15.43
C ARG A 195 -18.40 4.33 15.58
N SER A 196 -17.99 3.40 14.73
CA SER A 196 -18.41 2.00 14.78
C SER A 196 -17.94 1.30 16.06
N LEU A 197 -16.67 1.54 16.47
CA LEU A 197 -16.13 1.06 17.75
C LEU A 197 -16.88 1.66 18.94
N TYR A 198 -17.21 2.96 18.90
CA TYR A 198 -17.99 3.61 19.94
C TYR A 198 -19.36 2.95 20.13
N TYR A 199 -20.12 2.75 19.06
CA TYR A 199 -21.45 2.15 19.15
C TYR A 199 -21.38 0.68 19.60
N ARG A 200 -20.33 -0.06 19.25
CA ARG A 200 -20.20 -1.49 19.57
C ARG A 200 -19.75 -1.73 21.01
N PHE A 201 -18.78 -0.96 21.50
CA PHE A 201 -18.10 -1.24 22.76
C PHE A 201 -18.40 -0.25 23.89
N ILE A 202 -18.92 0.94 23.55
CA ILE A 202 -19.08 2.02 24.52
C ILE A 202 -20.57 2.30 24.74
N PHE A 203 -21.34 2.40 23.67
CA PHE A 203 -22.75 2.79 23.77
C PHE A 203 -23.59 1.70 24.48
N GLY A 204 -24.31 2.09 25.56
CA GLY A 204 -25.18 1.19 26.27
C GLY A 204 -24.50 0.22 27.23
N GLN A 205 -23.19 0.29 27.43
CA GLN A 205 -22.42 -0.56 28.32
C GLN A 205 -22.26 0.07 29.74
N SER A 206 -21.98 -0.76 30.74
CA SER A 206 -21.66 -0.24 32.08
C SER A 206 -20.33 0.54 32.07
N PHE A 207 -20.18 1.50 32.99
CA PHE A 207 -18.97 2.32 33.07
C PHE A 207 -17.68 1.50 33.17
N ALA A 208 -17.69 0.41 33.91
CA ALA A 208 -16.53 -0.46 34.07
C ALA A 208 -16.17 -1.19 32.78
N THR A 209 -17.13 -1.76 32.06
CA THR A 209 -16.90 -2.44 30.76
C THR A 209 -16.45 -1.45 29.69
N MET A 210 -17.03 -0.25 29.68
CA MET A 210 -16.62 0.84 28.78
C MET A 210 -15.15 1.24 29.00
N ALA A 211 -14.76 1.47 30.25
CA ALA A 211 -13.40 1.87 30.58
C ALA A 211 -12.36 0.81 30.17
N VAL A 212 -12.65 -0.47 30.44
CA VAL A 212 -11.80 -1.60 30.06
C VAL A 212 -11.69 -1.72 28.54
N ALA A 213 -12.80 -1.59 27.80
CA ALA A 213 -12.82 -1.68 26.35
C ALA A 213 -11.99 -0.54 25.69
N VAL A 214 -12.19 0.70 26.14
CA VAL A 214 -11.42 1.86 25.62
C VAL A 214 -9.93 1.67 25.90
N LEU A 215 -9.56 1.30 27.12
CA LEU A 215 -8.17 1.07 27.50
C LEU A 215 -7.54 -0.02 26.63
N LEU A 216 -8.22 -1.14 26.41
CA LEU A 216 -7.74 -2.24 25.60
C LEU A 216 -7.55 -1.83 24.14
N ILE A 217 -8.53 -1.14 23.54
CA ILE A 217 -8.45 -0.66 22.17
C ILE A 217 -7.24 0.29 22.00
N VAL A 218 -7.08 1.25 22.91
CA VAL A 218 -5.97 2.23 22.86
C VAL A 218 -4.61 1.53 23.01
N VAL A 219 -4.49 0.60 23.96
CA VAL A 219 -3.25 -0.16 24.18
C VAL A 219 -2.88 -1.00 22.96
N VAL A 220 -3.85 -1.71 22.35
CA VAL A 220 -3.62 -2.52 21.15
C VAL A 220 -3.20 -1.63 19.97
N LEU A 221 -3.89 -0.51 19.74
CA LEU A 221 -3.53 0.42 18.66
C LEU A 221 -2.12 0.99 18.84
N ILE A 222 -1.77 1.45 20.03
CA ILE A 222 -0.42 1.98 20.33
C ILE A 222 0.61 0.88 20.14
N ALA A 223 0.39 -0.32 20.67
CA ALA A 223 1.31 -1.45 20.52
C ALA A 223 1.54 -1.80 19.04
N MET A 224 0.47 -1.82 18.24
CA MET A 224 0.56 -2.07 16.78
C MET A 224 1.35 -0.97 16.07
N VAL A 225 1.07 0.30 16.35
CA VAL A 225 1.80 1.43 15.73
C VAL A 225 3.29 1.36 16.10
N VAL A 226 3.62 1.16 17.39
CA VAL A 226 5.02 1.02 17.84
C VAL A 226 5.70 -0.15 17.14
N PHE A 227 5.03 -1.31 17.05
CA PHE A 227 5.58 -2.48 16.39
C PHE A 227 5.86 -2.23 14.90
N VAL A 228 4.93 -1.58 14.18
CA VAL A 228 5.12 -1.23 12.76
C VAL A 228 6.26 -0.22 12.58
N VAL A 229 6.37 0.78 13.47
CA VAL A 229 7.48 1.74 13.44
C VAL A 229 8.81 1.03 13.63
N VAL A 230 8.93 0.15 14.61
CA VAL A 230 10.14 -0.63 14.86
C VAL A 230 10.48 -1.51 13.66
N LEU A 231 9.48 -2.18 13.07
CA LEU A 231 9.66 -3.04 11.90
C LEU A 231 10.19 -2.28 10.67
N ASN A 232 9.67 -1.07 10.42
CA ASN A 232 10.05 -0.25 9.26
C ASN A 232 11.38 0.50 9.45
N ASP A 233 11.75 0.78 10.70
CA ASP A 233 12.98 1.52 11.02
C ASP A 233 14.15 0.60 11.33
N ALA A 234 13.88 -0.67 11.64
CA ALA A 234 14.91 -1.66 11.93
C ALA A 234 15.78 -1.90 10.69
N GLU A 235 17.10 -1.75 10.87
CA GLU A 235 18.10 -1.98 9.83
C GLU A 235 19.28 -2.78 10.35
N ARG A 236 19.81 -3.67 9.52
CA ARG A 236 21.09 -4.35 9.77
C ARG A 236 22.20 -3.64 9.02
N ARG A 237 23.14 -3.08 9.75
CA ARG A 237 24.30 -2.40 9.19
C ARG A 237 25.43 -3.38 8.94
N ILE A 238 25.85 -3.55 7.68
CA ILE A 238 26.98 -4.38 7.30
C ILE A 238 28.19 -3.48 7.15
N PRO A 239 29.28 -3.68 7.93
CA PRO A 239 30.47 -2.84 7.83
C PRO A 239 31.20 -3.10 6.52
N VAL A 240 31.57 -2.02 5.83
CA VAL A 240 32.35 -2.02 4.59
C VAL A 240 33.58 -1.16 4.79
N GLN A 241 34.72 -1.66 4.36
CA GLN A 241 35.96 -0.90 4.34
C GLN A 241 36.38 -0.61 2.91
N TYR A 242 36.78 0.62 2.65
CA TYR A 242 37.34 1.02 1.37
C TYR A 242 38.85 1.10 1.45
N SER A 243 39.57 0.56 0.45
CA SER A 243 40.99 0.63 0.39
C SER A 243 41.46 2.08 0.25
N LYS A 244 42.53 2.43 0.97
CA LYS A 244 43.15 3.74 0.84
C LYS A 244 43.78 3.86 -0.55
N LYS A 245 43.48 4.95 -1.28
CA LYS A 245 44.14 5.28 -2.55
C LYS A 245 45.12 6.41 -2.35
N MET A 246 46.32 6.27 -2.89
CA MET A 246 47.25 7.40 -2.98
C MET A 246 46.86 8.28 -4.15
N VAL A 247 46.56 9.55 -3.89
CA VAL A 247 46.36 10.58 -4.89
C VAL A 247 47.48 11.60 -4.72
N GLY A 248 48.50 11.48 -5.54
CA GLY A 248 49.75 12.24 -5.38
C GLY A 248 50.50 11.85 -4.10
N ARG A 249 50.86 12.82 -3.27
CA ARG A 249 51.55 12.62 -1.97
C ARG A 249 50.60 12.45 -0.78
N LYS A 250 49.29 12.50 -0.96
CA LYS A 250 48.31 12.37 0.12
C LYS A 250 47.55 11.03 0.03
N MET A 251 47.47 10.34 1.15
CA MET A 251 46.56 9.20 1.28
C MET A 251 45.11 9.71 1.41
N VAL A 252 44.27 9.35 0.45
CA VAL A 252 42.83 9.67 0.45
C VAL A 252 42.07 8.36 0.51
N GLY A 253 41.04 8.28 1.34
CA GLY A 253 40.20 7.08 1.51
C GLY A 253 40.48 6.34 2.83
N GLY A 254 39.90 5.17 2.97
CA GLY A 254 39.97 4.37 4.21
C GLY A 254 38.89 4.70 5.21
N GLN A 255 37.79 5.37 4.77
CA GLN A 255 36.60 5.52 5.61
C GLN A 255 35.86 4.18 5.71
N ALA A 256 35.61 3.78 6.96
CA ALA A 256 34.65 2.70 7.21
C ALA A 256 33.23 3.23 6.95
N SER A 257 32.50 2.53 6.12
CA SER A 257 31.09 2.81 5.81
C SER A 257 30.25 1.58 6.16
N ASN A 258 28.95 1.75 6.20
CA ASN A 258 28.04 0.64 6.45
C ASN A 258 27.00 0.57 5.32
N ILE A 259 26.64 -0.64 4.91
CA ILE A 259 25.48 -0.88 4.04
C ILE A 259 24.27 -1.12 4.95
N PRO A 260 23.26 -0.22 4.98
CA PRO A 260 22.06 -0.45 5.76
C PRO A 260 21.12 -1.37 4.97
N LEU A 261 20.82 -2.54 5.52
CA LEU A 261 19.76 -3.43 5.01
C LEU A 261 18.55 -3.30 5.93
N LYS A 262 17.46 -2.75 5.43
CA LYS A 262 16.21 -2.63 6.18
C LYS A 262 15.60 -4.01 6.42
N VAL A 263 15.03 -4.25 7.60
CA VAL A 263 14.31 -5.49 7.92
C VAL A 263 13.06 -5.61 7.05
N ASN A 264 12.31 -4.54 6.90
CA ASN A 264 11.23 -4.46 5.95
C ASN A 264 11.69 -3.77 4.65
N THR A 265 12.49 -4.47 3.84
CA THR A 265 12.96 -3.96 2.53
C THR A 265 11.83 -3.86 1.52
N ALA A 266 10.84 -4.75 1.59
CA ALA A 266 9.70 -4.80 0.69
C ALA A 266 8.60 -3.77 1.02
N GLY A 267 8.67 -3.10 2.18
CA GLY A 267 7.70 -2.10 2.61
C GLY A 267 6.29 -2.70 2.80
N VAL A 268 5.30 -2.02 2.28
CA VAL A 268 3.88 -2.42 2.35
C VAL A 268 3.43 -3.26 1.16
N MET A 269 4.25 -3.36 0.11
CA MET A 269 3.86 -3.97 -1.16
C MET A 269 3.44 -5.44 -1.05
N PRO A 270 4.12 -6.32 -0.28
CA PRO A 270 3.71 -7.71 -0.13
C PRO A 270 2.28 -7.88 0.39
N VAL A 271 1.90 -7.01 1.32
CA VAL A 271 0.57 -7.02 1.94
C VAL A 271 -0.50 -6.60 0.95
N ILE A 272 -0.23 -5.53 0.18
CA ILE A 272 -1.14 -5.04 -0.88
C ILE A 272 -1.32 -6.12 -1.95
N PHE A 273 -0.25 -6.78 -2.39
CA PHE A 273 -0.29 -7.81 -3.42
C PHE A 273 -1.08 -9.04 -2.96
N ALA A 274 -0.79 -9.54 -1.75
CA ALA A 274 -1.50 -10.67 -1.19
C ALA A 274 -3.00 -10.37 -1.04
N SER A 275 -3.35 -9.19 -0.52
CA SER A 275 -4.75 -8.75 -0.39
C SER A 275 -5.44 -8.60 -1.74
N SER A 276 -4.76 -8.03 -2.74
CA SER A 276 -5.33 -7.83 -4.08
C SER A 276 -5.62 -9.15 -4.76
N ILE A 277 -4.70 -10.12 -4.71
CA ILE A 277 -4.91 -11.44 -5.32
C ILE A 277 -6.05 -12.19 -4.63
N MET A 278 -6.15 -12.11 -3.29
CA MET A 278 -7.24 -12.76 -2.56
C MET A 278 -8.60 -12.11 -2.85
N SER A 279 -8.62 -10.78 -3.00
CA SER A 279 -9.85 -10.02 -3.24
C SER A 279 -10.35 -10.13 -4.67
N PHE A 280 -9.47 -10.29 -5.65
CA PHE A 280 -9.81 -10.28 -7.08
C PHE A 280 -10.90 -11.29 -7.48
N PRO A 281 -10.82 -12.59 -7.11
CA PRO A 281 -11.89 -13.56 -7.41
C PRO A 281 -13.21 -13.20 -6.74
N VAL A 282 -13.18 -12.64 -5.53
CA VAL A 282 -14.37 -12.26 -4.77
C VAL A 282 -15.06 -11.07 -5.42
N VAL A 283 -14.29 -10.09 -5.94
CA VAL A 283 -14.84 -8.94 -6.68
C VAL A 283 -15.46 -9.39 -8.00
N ILE A 284 -14.80 -10.26 -8.76
CA ILE A 284 -15.36 -10.80 -10.01
C ILE A 284 -16.65 -11.58 -9.75
N ALA A 285 -16.69 -12.39 -8.70
CA ALA A 285 -17.85 -13.22 -8.39
C ALA A 285 -19.13 -12.42 -8.16
N GLN A 286 -19.04 -11.13 -7.82
CA GLN A 286 -20.22 -10.28 -7.59
C GLN A 286 -20.93 -9.83 -8.85
N PHE A 287 -20.28 -9.94 -10.00
CA PHE A 287 -20.92 -9.70 -11.30
C PHE A 287 -21.76 -10.91 -11.78
N PHE A 288 -21.63 -12.04 -11.06
CA PHE A 288 -22.36 -13.28 -11.36
C PHE A 288 -23.28 -13.64 -10.18
N THR A 289 -24.40 -14.29 -10.47
CA THR A 289 -25.23 -14.91 -9.43
C THR A 289 -24.52 -16.16 -8.93
N VAL A 290 -23.82 -16.02 -7.79
CA VAL A 290 -23.09 -17.14 -7.18
C VAL A 290 -23.96 -17.83 -6.15
N ASP A 291 -24.13 -19.15 -6.31
CA ASP A 291 -24.69 -19.99 -5.26
C ASP A 291 -23.59 -20.30 -4.21
N TYR A 292 -23.73 -19.67 -3.03
CA TYR A 292 -22.79 -19.86 -1.92
C TYR A 292 -22.83 -21.24 -1.28
N SER A 293 -23.81 -22.08 -1.59
CA SER A 293 -23.85 -23.47 -1.16
C SER A 293 -22.97 -24.37 -2.03
N SER A 294 -22.65 -23.93 -3.26
CA SER A 294 -21.79 -24.65 -4.20
C SER A 294 -20.29 -24.65 -3.75
N ILE A 295 -19.51 -25.57 -4.31
CA ILE A 295 -18.06 -25.63 -4.05
C ILE A 295 -17.37 -24.31 -4.41
N GLY A 296 -17.76 -23.68 -5.53
CA GLY A 296 -17.25 -22.39 -5.95
C GLY A 296 -17.57 -21.28 -4.95
N GLY A 297 -18.79 -21.23 -4.43
CA GLY A 297 -19.20 -20.28 -3.40
C GLY A 297 -18.44 -20.45 -2.09
N LYS A 298 -18.16 -21.69 -1.69
CA LYS A 298 -17.32 -21.99 -0.50
C LYS A 298 -15.89 -21.51 -0.68
N ILE A 299 -15.30 -21.71 -1.86
CA ILE A 299 -13.95 -21.21 -2.17
C ILE A 299 -13.92 -19.68 -2.11
N LEU A 300 -14.92 -18.99 -2.67
CA LEU A 300 -15.02 -17.54 -2.59
C LEU A 300 -15.15 -17.05 -1.15
N THR A 301 -15.91 -17.75 -0.32
CA THR A 301 -16.03 -17.44 1.11
C THR A 301 -14.68 -17.65 1.84
N MET A 302 -13.89 -18.66 1.47
CA MET A 302 -12.54 -18.86 2.01
C MET A 302 -11.58 -17.75 1.63
N LEU A 303 -11.70 -17.18 0.43
CA LEU A 303 -10.85 -16.08 -0.02
C LEU A 303 -11.22 -14.74 0.62
N ASN A 304 -12.38 -14.64 1.25
CA ASN A 304 -12.87 -13.43 1.90
C ASN A 304 -12.33 -13.30 3.33
N SER A 305 -11.56 -12.25 3.60
CA SER A 305 -10.94 -11.98 4.91
C SER A 305 -11.96 -11.85 6.06
N GLY A 306 -13.17 -11.39 5.77
CA GLY A 306 -14.23 -11.26 6.77
C GLY A 306 -14.84 -12.57 7.26
N SER A 307 -14.51 -13.67 6.60
CA SER A 307 -14.98 -15.02 7.03
C SER A 307 -13.95 -15.77 7.88
N TRP A 308 -12.74 -15.22 8.02
CA TRP A 308 -11.65 -15.89 8.73
C TRP A 308 -11.81 -15.75 10.26
N CYS A 309 -11.32 -16.75 10.97
CA CYS A 309 -11.29 -16.79 12.46
C CYS A 309 -12.65 -16.63 13.14
N LYS A 310 -13.78 -16.90 12.44
CA LYS A 310 -15.09 -16.94 13.06
C LYS A 310 -15.32 -18.28 13.75
N PRO A 311 -15.65 -18.30 15.06
CA PRO A 311 -15.88 -19.55 15.80
C PRO A 311 -17.00 -20.42 15.19
N SER A 312 -17.98 -19.78 14.52
CA SER A 312 -19.11 -20.47 13.89
C SER A 312 -18.72 -21.27 12.64
N GLN A 313 -17.63 -20.92 11.95
CA GLN A 313 -17.23 -21.53 10.69
C GLN A 313 -15.70 -21.60 10.54
N PRO A 314 -15.00 -22.45 11.32
CA PRO A 314 -13.54 -22.48 11.39
C PRO A 314 -12.87 -22.93 10.08
N ILE A 315 -13.57 -23.66 9.21
CA ILE A 315 -13.06 -24.16 7.91
C ILE A 315 -12.60 -23.00 7.00
N TYR A 316 -13.27 -21.85 7.04
CA TYR A 316 -12.89 -20.71 6.19
C TYR A 316 -11.57 -20.04 6.62
N SER A 317 -11.05 -20.35 7.80
CA SER A 317 -9.72 -19.89 8.25
C SER A 317 -8.56 -20.45 7.43
N VAL A 318 -8.80 -21.45 6.55
CA VAL A 318 -7.82 -21.90 5.55
C VAL A 318 -7.40 -20.75 4.63
N GLY A 319 -8.30 -19.80 4.34
CA GLY A 319 -7.98 -18.59 3.59
C GLY A 319 -6.89 -17.73 4.25
N LEU A 320 -6.86 -17.67 5.59
CA LEU A 320 -5.80 -16.98 6.33
C LEU A 320 -4.43 -17.64 6.10
N ILE A 321 -4.38 -18.97 6.05
CA ILE A 321 -3.13 -19.70 5.77
C ILE A 321 -2.63 -19.37 4.36
N ILE A 322 -3.54 -19.37 3.37
CA ILE A 322 -3.20 -18.99 1.99
C ILE A 322 -2.68 -17.53 1.95
N TYR A 323 -3.33 -16.63 2.67
CA TYR A 323 -2.91 -15.24 2.78
C TYR A 323 -1.50 -15.09 3.36
N ILE A 324 -1.18 -15.83 4.43
CA ILE A 324 0.16 -15.85 5.05
C ILE A 324 1.19 -16.35 4.03
N VAL A 325 0.92 -17.46 3.35
CA VAL A 325 1.83 -18.00 2.34
C VAL A 325 2.08 -17.00 1.22
N LEU A 326 1.03 -16.35 0.71
CA LEU A 326 1.16 -15.32 -0.32
C LEU A 326 1.99 -14.13 0.19
N LEU A 327 1.80 -13.71 1.44
CA LEU A 327 2.55 -12.61 2.04
C LEU A 327 4.06 -12.94 2.09
N PHE A 328 4.44 -14.15 2.49
CA PHE A 328 5.83 -14.60 2.46
C PHE A 328 6.37 -14.64 1.03
N VAL A 329 5.64 -15.25 0.10
CA VAL A 329 6.04 -15.33 -1.32
C VAL A 329 6.30 -13.93 -1.87
N PHE A 330 5.38 -12.99 -1.66
CA PHE A 330 5.55 -11.62 -2.15
C PHE A 330 6.64 -10.83 -1.41
N ALA A 331 6.89 -11.09 -0.13
CA ALA A 331 7.98 -10.45 0.60
C ALA A 331 9.34 -10.84 -0.01
N TYR A 332 9.56 -12.12 -0.26
CA TYR A 332 10.78 -12.59 -0.93
C TYR A 332 10.86 -12.10 -2.37
N PHE A 333 9.77 -12.21 -3.11
CA PHE A 333 9.69 -11.79 -4.49
C PHE A 333 10.01 -10.30 -4.66
N TYR A 334 9.36 -9.42 -3.91
CA TYR A 334 9.58 -7.98 -4.01
C TYR A 334 10.99 -7.56 -3.57
N THR A 335 11.52 -8.22 -2.53
CA THR A 335 12.87 -7.95 -2.09
C THR A 335 13.91 -8.34 -3.15
N SER A 336 13.70 -9.46 -3.87
CA SER A 336 14.61 -9.88 -4.94
C SER A 336 14.66 -8.90 -6.12
N ILE A 337 13.56 -8.17 -6.36
CA ILE A 337 13.50 -7.12 -7.39
C ILE A 337 14.20 -5.84 -6.91
N THR A 338 13.94 -5.46 -5.64
CA THR A 338 14.38 -4.17 -5.11
C THR A 338 15.86 -4.17 -4.79
N PHE A 339 16.42 -5.29 -4.39
CA PHE A 339 17.82 -5.42 -3.99
C PHE A 339 18.51 -6.53 -4.75
N ASN A 340 19.50 -6.17 -5.58
CA ASN A 340 20.33 -7.11 -6.31
C ASN A 340 21.71 -7.26 -5.65
N PRO A 341 21.95 -8.35 -4.88
CA PRO A 341 23.21 -8.56 -4.17
C PRO A 341 24.44 -8.62 -5.09
N LEU A 342 24.28 -9.15 -6.31
CA LEU A 342 25.36 -9.26 -7.28
C LEU A 342 25.82 -7.89 -7.79
N GLU A 343 24.86 -7.02 -8.10
CA GLU A 343 25.14 -5.66 -8.55
C GLU A 343 25.82 -4.84 -7.44
N VAL A 344 25.32 -4.92 -6.23
CA VAL A 344 25.91 -4.25 -5.05
C VAL A 344 27.34 -4.73 -4.81
N ALA A 345 27.60 -6.04 -4.85
CA ALA A 345 28.93 -6.61 -4.68
C ALA A 345 29.89 -6.18 -5.78
N ASN A 346 29.43 -6.12 -7.05
CA ASN A 346 30.23 -5.66 -8.17
C ASN A 346 30.56 -4.16 -8.08
N ASN A 347 29.60 -3.33 -7.68
CA ASN A 347 29.80 -1.90 -7.49
C ASN A 347 30.78 -1.62 -6.36
N MET A 348 30.67 -2.35 -5.24
CA MET A 348 31.66 -2.30 -4.15
C MET A 348 33.05 -2.66 -4.65
N LYS A 349 33.18 -3.77 -5.40
CA LYS A 349 34.48 -4.21 -5.96
C LYS A 349 35.10 -3.13 -6.85
N LYS A 350 34.31 -2.50 -7.74
CA LYS A 350 34.75 -1.41 -8.62
C LYS A 350 35.25 -0.20 -7.82
N GLN A 351 34.64 0.09 -6.68
CA GLN A 351 35.01 1.21 -5.81
C GLN A 351 36.16 0.87 -4.83
N GLY A 352 36.68 -0.37 -4.84
CA GLY A 352 37.72 -0.84 -3.92
C GLY A 352 37.23 -1.09 -2.50
N GLY A 353 35.89 -1.29 -2.35
CA GLY A 353 35.27 -1.66 -1.08
C GLY A 353 35.24 -3.16 -0.88
N PHE A 354 35.37 -3.59 0.38
CA PHE A 354 35.26 -4.99 0.77
C PHE A 354 34.61 -5.11 2.16
N ILE A 355 34.01 -6.25 2.41
CA ILE A 355 33.51 -6.61 3.74
C ILE A 355 34.65 -7.31 4.51
N PRO A 356 34.97 -6.87 5.74
CA PRO A 356 36.03 -7.52 6.51
C PRO A 356 35.81 -9.03 6.64
N GLY A 357 36.85 -9.82 6.31
CA GLY A 357 36.81 -11.28 6.34
C GLY A 357 36.19 -11.97 5.12
N ILE A 358 35.68 -11.21 4.10
CA ILE A 358 35.06 -11.78 2.91
C ILE A 358 35.77 -11.29 1.64
N ARG A 359 36.07 -12.21 0.72
CA ARG A 359 36.72 -11.85 -0.54
C ARG A 359 35.76 -11.05 -1.44
N PRO A 360 36.24 -9.93 -2.08
CA PRO A 360 35.43 -9.15 -3.01
C PRO A 360 34.92 -9.98 -4.21
N GLY A 361 33.71 -9.70 -4.67
CA GLY A 361 33.08 -10.36 -5.81
C GLY A 361 32.02 -11.37 -5.43
N LYS A 362 32.00 -12.56 -6.05
CA LYS A 362 30.98 -13.58 -5.83
C LYS A 362 30.78 -13.96 -4.34
N PRO A 363 31.82 -14.20 -3.53
CA PRO A 363 31.65 -14.51 -2.11
C PRO A 363 30.94 -13.38 -1.33
N THR A 364 31.16 -12.13 -1.72
CA THR A 364 30.45 -10.96 -1.13
C THR A 364 28.97 -10.99 -1.51
N SER A 365 28.64 -11.29 -2.78
CA SER A 365 27.26 -11.45 -3.24
C SER A 365 26.54 -12.58 -2.50
N ASP A 366 27.18 -13.74 -2.35
CA ASP A 366 26.60 -14.89 -1.66
C ASP A 366 26.35 -14.60 -0.17
N TYR A 367 27.27 -13.88 0.47
CA TYR A 367 27.11 -13.43 1.86
C TYR A 367 25.96 -12.44 2.02
N LEU A 368 25.86 -11.43 1.12
CA LEU A 368 24.76 -10.46 1.12
C LEU A 368 23.41 -11.15 0.91
N ASN A 369 23.35 -12.09 -0.03
CA ASN A 369 22.13 -12.86 -0.32
C ASN A 369 21.68 -13.70 0.89
N LYS A 370 22.64 -14.34 1.58
CA LYS A 370 22.36 -15.11 2.82
C LYS A 370 21.78 -14.23 3.92
N ILE A 371 22.37 -13.05 4.15
CA ILE A 371 21.88 -12.09 5.16
C ILE A 371 20.51 -11.56 4.76
N LEU A 372 20.33 -11.21 3.48
CA LEU A 372 19.08 -10.71 2.95
C LEU A 372 17.94 -11.70 3.19
N ASN A 373 18.16 -12.99 2.91
CA ASN A 373 17.16 -14.04 3.14
C ASN A 373 16.72 -14.13 4.60
N TYR A 374 17.64 -14.02 5.55
CA TYR A 374 17.28 -13.99 6.97
C TYR A 374 16.50 -12.74 7.36
N ILE A 375 16.91 -11.59 6.85
CA ILE A 375 16.27 -10.32 7.14
C ILE A 375 14.83 -10.30 6.56
N VAL A 376 14.67 -10.76 5.31
CA VAL A 376 13.36 -10.85 4.66
C VAL A 376 12.42 -11.79 5.41
N PHE A 377 12.94 -12.92 5.90
CA PHE A 377 12.13 -13.83 6.72
C PHE A 377 11.61 -13.15 7.99
N ILE A 378 12.49 -12.45 8.73
CA ILE A 378 12.11 -11.70 9.93
C ILE A 378 11.10 -10.61 9.58
N GLY A 379 11.32 -9.88 8.49
CA GLY A 379 10.41 -8.86 7.98
C GLY A 379 9.03 -9.42 7.61
N ALA A 380 9.00 -10.55 6.91
CA ALA A 380 7.76 -11.24 6.52
C ALA A 380 6.98 -11.73 7.75
N VAL A 381 7.66 -12.31 8.75
CA VAL A 381 7.02 -12.67 10.03
C VAL A 381 6.44 -11.43 10.71
N GLY A 382 7.18 -10.33 10.78
CA GLY A 382 6.70 -9.06 11.35
C GLY A 382 5.47 -8.52 10.63
N LEU A 383 5.49 -8.49 9.29
CA LEU A 383 4.34 -8.08 8.47
C LEU A 383 3.12 -9.00 8.70
N THR A 384 3.37 -10.30 8.82
CA THR A 384 2.33 -11.31 9.09
C THR A 384 1.66 -11.07 10.45
N ILE A 385 2.42 -10.80 11.50
CA ILE A 385 1.88 -10.48 12.83
C ILE A 385 0.97 -9.25 12.73
N VAL A 386 1.43 -8.17 12.09
CA VAL A 386 0.64 -6.93 11.94
C VAL A 386 -0.63 -7.16 11.14
N ALA A 387 -0.56 -7.98 10.09
CA ALA A 387 -1.73 -8.28 9.26
C ALA A 387 -2.75 -9.17 9.97
N ILE A 388 -2.30 -10.14 10.77
CA ILE A 388 -3.17 -11.13 11.43
C ILE A 388 -3.87 -10.56 12.66
N VAL A 389 -3.22 -9.72 13.47
CA VAL A 389 -3.78 -9.23 14.74
C VAL A 389 -5.16 -8.58 14.56
N PRO A 390 -5.41 -7.65 13.64
CA PRO A 390 -6.75 -7.10 13.42
C PRO A 390 -7.75 -8.11 12.86
N ILE A 391 -7.29 -9.06 12.03
CA ILE A 391 -8.15 -10.13 11.47
C ILE A 391 -8.64 -11.03 12.62
N LEU A 392 -7.75 -11.42 13.53
CA LEU A 392 -8.13 -12.16 14.73
C LEU A 392 -9.08 -11.35 15.62
N ALA A 393 -8.79 -10.06 15.82
CA ALA A 393 -9.65 -9.19 16.61
C ALA A 393 -11.06 -9.07 16.00
N SER A 394 -11.16 -8.86 14.69
CA SER A 394 -12.47 -8.77 14.01
C SER A 394 -13.22 -10.10 14.04
N GLY A 395 -12.54 -11.23 13.84
CA GLY A 395 -13.15 -12.56 13.87
C GLY A 395 -13.63 -12.99 15.26
N LEU A 396 -12.85 -12.74 16.32
CA LEU A 396 -13.18 -13.14 17.69
C LEU A 396 -14.19 -12.20 18.35
N LEU A 397 -14.12 -10.89 18.08
CA LEU A 397 -14.99 -9.88 18.68
C LEU A 397 -16.26 -9.62 17.85
N ASP A 398 -16.40 -10.30 16.71
CA ASP A 398 -17.50 -10.11 15.75
C ASP A 398 -17.71 -8.62 15.39
N VAL A 399 -16.60 -7.90 15.23
CA VAL A 399 -16.61 -6.50 14.82
C VAL A 399 -16.37 -6.47 13.32
N SER A 400 -17.45 -6.60 12.57
CA SER A 400 -17.43 -6.38 11.13
C SER A 400 -17.27 -4.89 10.83
N ARG A 401 -16.42 -4.56 9.83
CA ARG A 401 -16.20 -3.20 9.28
C ARG A 401 -15.26 -2.28 10.06
N ILE A 402 -14.21 -2.80 10.68
CA ILE A 402 -13.11 -1.93 11.08
C ILE A 402 -12.17 -1.83 9.90
N SER A 403 -12.11 -0.64 9.27
CA SER A 403 -11.13 -0.32 8.23
C SER A 403 -9.71 -0.22 8.79
N PHE A 404 -9.53 -0.17 10.11
CA PHE A 404 -8.26 -0.37 10.81
C PHE A 404 -7.79 -1.82 10.69
N SER A 405 -7.77 -2.33 9.46
CA SER A 405 -7.07 -3.56 9.13
C SER A 405 -5.57 -3.39 9.39
N GLY A 406 -4.87 -4.46 9.71
CA GLY A 406 -3.42 -4.43 9.84
C GLY A 406 -2.72 -3.87 8.60
N THR A 407 -3.31 -4.11 7.43
CA THR A 407 -2.87 -3.54 6.15
C THR A 407 -2.93 -2.00 6.16
N SER A 408 -4.02 -1.42 6.64
CA SER A 408 -4.19 0.03 6.72
C SER A 408 -3.18 0.68 7.66
N LEU A 409 -2.93 0.07 8.83
CA LEU A 409 -1.93 0.56 9.78
C LEU A 409 -0.50 0.50 9.20
N ILE A 410 -0.14 -0.57 8.51
CA ILE A 410 1.17 -0.69 7.86
C ILE A 410 1.33 0.41 6.80
N ILE A 411 0.29 0.66 5.99
CA ILE A 411 0.30 1.70 4.96
C ILE A 411 0.43 3.08 5.61
N ILE A 412 -0.39 3.39 6.62
CA ILE A 412 -0.35 4.69 7.33
C ILE A 412 1.05 4.95 7.89
N VAL A 413 1.58 4.04 8.70
CA VAL A 413 2.87 4.22 9.37
C VAL A 413 4.01 4.22 8.35
N GLY A 414 3.99 3.30 7.37
CA GLY A 414 5.02 3.19 6.34
C GLY A 414 5.13 4.47 5.51
N VAL A 415 4.00 4.96 5.00
CA VAL A 415 3.97 6.18 4.16
C VAL A 415 4.35 7.42 4.95
N VAL A 416 3.90 7.54 6.20
CA VAL A 416 4.29 8.67 7.07
C VAL A 416 5.80 8.67 7.30
N LEU A 417 6.41 7.53 7.64
CA LEU A 417 7.85 7.43 7.85
C LEU A 417 8.63 7.73 6.56
N GLU A 418 8.18 7.19 5.42
CA GLU A 418 8.81 7.45 4.12
C GLU A 418 8.74 8.93 3.75
N THR A 419 7.58 9.56 3.94
CA THR A 419 7.40 11.00 3.68
C THR A 419 8.27 11.86 4.57
N ILE A 420 8.39 11.53 5.87
CA ILE A 420 9.28 12.27 6.79
C ILE A 420 10.74 12.11 6.37
N LYS A 421 11.18 10.91 6.00
CA LYS A 421 12.55 10.68 5.49
C LYS A 421 12.81 11.44 4.19
N ALA A 422 11.83 11.53 3.29
CA ALA A 422 11.93 12.32 2.07
C ALA A 422 12.08 13.84 2.39
N VAL A 423 11.33 14.36 3.37
CA VAL A 423 11.47 15.73 3.85
C VAL A 423 12.86 15.97 4.46
N GLU A 424 13.34 15.07 5.31
CA GLU A 424 14.66 15.16 5.94
C GLU A 424 15.78 15.14 4.90
N SER A 425 15.70 14.26 3.91
CA SER A 425 16.67 14.20 2.80
C SER A 425 16.73 15.50 2.02
N GLN A 426 15.56 16.10 1.69
CA GLN A 426 15.50 17.40 0.99
C GLN A 426 16.05 18.57 1.84
N MET A 427 15.95 18.49 3.15
CA MET A 427 16.56 19.48 4.06
C MET A 427 18.08 19.34 4.13
N LEU A 428 18.61 18.12 4.23
CA LEU A 428 20.05 17.84 4.32
C LEU A 428 20.81 18.30 3.08
N VAL A 429 20.28 18.06 1.88
CA VAL A 429 20.90 18.48 0.61
C VAL A 429 21.15 20.01 0.57
N ARG A 430 20.39 20.80 1.29
CA ARG A 430 20.55 22.27 1.34
C ARG A 430 21.55 22.76 2.36
N TYR A 431 21.71 22.05 3.49
CA TYR A 431 22.77 22.40 4.45
C TYR A 431 24.16 22.27 3.83
N TYR A 432 24.31 21.39 2.82
CA TYR A 432 25.56 21.22 2.07
C TYR A 432 25.78 22.27 0.95
N LYS A 433 24.75 23.01 0.52
CA LYS A 433 24.89 24.07 -0.50
C LYS A 433 25.19 25.45 0.08
N GLY A 434 25.41 25.55 1.37
CA GLY A 434 25.70 26.80 2.09
C GLY A 434 27.18 27.05 2.42
N PHE A 435 28.12 26.30 1.77
CA PHE A 435 29.56 26.60 1.79
C PHE A 435 30.05 26.87 0.38
#